data_eeda1762d533b8ab9e629ed251c26f8f
#
_entry.id   eeda1762d533b8ab9e629ed251c26f8f
#
_cell.length_a   1.000
_cell.length_b   1.000
_cell.length_c   1.000
_cell.angle_alpha   90.00
_cell.angle_beta   90.00
_cell.angle_gamma   90.00
#
_symmetry.space_group_name_H-M   'P 1'
#
loop_
_entity.id
_entity.type
_entity.pdbx_description
1 polymer ?
#
loop_
_entity_poly.entity_id
_entity_poly.type
_entity_poly.pdbx_seq_one_letter_code
_entity_poly.pdbx_strand_id
1 'polypeptide(L)'
;MSSHARSAPSSLSIRQIQQGLQAGTFSAKELAQQALGAIEQVNPTINAYTHVTGTRMLAEAERIDSSRQRGEALPALAGVPYAVKNLFDVSGATTLAGAELFSQRPPAAQDAFAIRQLANQGALLSGMLNMDAYAYGFTTENSHYGPTRNPLDTQRIAGGSSGGSAAAVAAGLVNFTLGSDTNGSIRVPSSLCGIFGLKPTFGRLSRHGSHPFVASLDHIGPLARSADDLALVFDALQGRDEHDRFQAKRETQHTAAQLETGSDGLRYAVLDGYFSTWASKEANTAVRQIAQALGAQDSLTLTDAALARSAAFILSASEGGNQYLPALRSRPERFEPLSRERLLAGAMIPAAWYVQAQRFRNYFRQQTLALFEHTDLLIAPATPCSATLIGQETMRINDTDLPVRASMGMLTQPISFVGLPVVTVPMATASGLPIGVQIIAAPWREDLCLRTAWALEQQGLTYTVEERKYVA
;
A
#
# COMPACT_ATOMS: atom_id res chain seq x y z
N MET A 1 19.67 34.25 -20.29
CA MET A 1 19.86 33.18 -19.32
C MET A 1 18.50 32.54 -19.10
N SER A 2 18.25 31.45 -19.77
CA SER A 2 16.97 30.71 -19.71
C SER A 2 16.88 30.02 -18.34
N SER A 3 15.93 30.47 -17.48
CA SER A 3 15.56 29.77 -16.28
C SER A 3 14.83 28.49 -16.69
N HIS A 4 15.55 27.39 -16.83
CA HIS A 4 14.90 26.09 -16.83
C HIS A 4 14.24 25.94 -15.46
N ALA A 5 12.91 26.04 -15.42
CA ALA A 5 12.13 25.63 -14.27
C ALA A 5 12.55 24.16 -13.98
N ARG A 6 13.35 23.94 -12.94
CA ARG A 6 13.74 22.60 -12.50
C ARG A 6 12.44 21.92 -12.05
N SER A 7 12.07 20.85 -12.74
CA SER A 7 10.93 20.00 -12.33
C SER A 7 11.12 19.57 -10.88
N ALA A 8 10.03 19.49 -10.11
CA ALA A 8 10.07 18.98 -8.74
C ALA A 8 10.65 17.55 -8.74
N PRO A 9 11.44 17.13 -7.71
CA PRO A 9 12.07 15.81 -7.67
C PRO A 9 11.05 14.68 -7.78
N SER A 10 9.87 14.94 -7.32
CA SER A 10 8.73 14.02 -7.36
C SER A 10 8.15 13.79 -8.77
N SER A 11 8.53 14.58 -9.77
CA SER A 11 8.18 14.31 -11.17
C SER A 11 9.11 13.30 -11.83
N LEU A 12 10.29 13.07 -11.25
CA LEU A 12 11.28 12.14 -11.78
C LEU A 12 10.98 10.70 -11.34
N SER A 13 11.15 9.73 -12.24
CA SER A 13 11.19 8.31 -11.87
C SER A 13 12.49 7.98 -11.11
N ILE A 14 12.51 6.84 -10.43
CA ILE A 14 13.73 6.35 -9.76
C ILE A 14 14.89 6.26 -10.76
N ARG A 15 14.66 5.76 -11.98
CA ARG A 15 15.69 5.67 -13.02
C ARG A 15 16.20 7.05 -13.47
N GLN A 16 15.32 8.03 -13.57
CA GLN A 16 15.73 9.41 -13.89
C GLN A 16 16.56 10.04 -12.76
N ILE A 17 16.21 9.74 -11.50
CA ILE A 17 17.04 10.16 -10.35
C ILE A 17 18.42 9.51 -10.43
N GLN A 18 18.52 8.21 -10.68
CA GLN A 18 19.80 7.51 -10.84
C GLN A 18 20.66 8.14 -11.94
N GLN A 19 20.08 8.35 -13.12
CA GLN A 19 20.78 8.97 -14.26
C GLN A 19 21.23 10.40 -13.95
N GLY A 20 20.37 11.21 -13.34
CA GLY A 20 20.70 12.58 -12.99
C GLY A 20 21.80 12.71 -11.94
N LEU A 21 21.79 11.84 -10.92
CA LEU A 21 22.87 11.78 -9.93
C LEU A 21 24.20 11.34 -10.56
N GLN A 22 24.19 10.31 -11.41
CA GLN A 22 25.39 9.86 -12.13
C GLN A 22 25.96 10.96 -13.03
N ALA A 23 25.09 11.65 -13.78
CA ALA A 23 25.48 12.75 -14.65
C ALA A 23 25.85 14.04 -13.88
N GLY A 24 25.60 14.12 -12.58
CA GLY A 24 25.80 15.34 -11.79
C GLY A 24 24.84 16.47 -12.11
N THR A 25 23.69 16.18 -12.71
CA THR A 25 22.66 17.17 -13.04
C THR A 25 22.07 17.83 -11.80
N PHE A 26 22.01 17.08 -10.70
CA PHE A 26 21.59 17.50 -9.37
C PHE A 26 22.28 16.64 -8.31
N SER A 27 22.24 17.08 -7.06
CA SER A 27 22.75 16.35 -5.90
C SER A 27 21.61 15.66 -5.14
N ALA A 28 21.94 14.65 -4.34
CA ALA A 28 20.98 14.04 -3.41
C ALA A 28 20.46 15.06 -2.37
N LYS A 29 21.32 16.00 -1.96
CA LYS A 29 20.93 17.09 -1.05
C LYS A 29 19.89 18.02 -1.67
N GLU A 30 20.02 18.39 -2.96
CA GLU A 30 18.99 19.19 -3.66
C GLU A 30 17.66 18.44 -3.73
N LEU A 31 17.66 17.12 -4.02
CA LEU A 31 16.45 16.29 -4.03
C LEU A 31 15.79 16.25 -2.64
N ALA A 32 16.57 16.05 -1.58
CA ALA A 32 16.07 16.06 -0.21
C ALA A 32 15.45 17.40 0.18
N GLN A 33 16.10 18.52 -0.12
CA GLN A 33 15.60 19.87 0.17
C GLN A 33 14.30 20.16 -0.58
N GLN A 34 14.20 19.78 -1.84
CA GLN A 34 12.99 19.97 -2.64
C GLN A 34 11.82 19.13 -2.10
N ALA A 35 12.08 17.87 -1.71
CA ALA A 35 11.06 17.02 -1.11
C ALA A 35 10.57 17.58 0.24
N LEU A 36 11.46 18.02 1.11
CA LEU A 36 11.13 18.64 2.40
C LEU A 36 10.31 19.93 2.20
N GLY A 37 10.70 20.77 1.24
CA GLY A 37 9.95 22.00 0.90
C GLY A 37 8.54 21.69 0.38
N ALA A 38 8.38 20.67 -0.47
CA ALA A 38 7.08 20.23 -0.95
C ALA A 38 6.20 19.67 0.19
N ILE A 39 6.79 18.90 1.12
CA ILE A 39 6.09 18.39 2.31
C ILE A 39 5.59 19.55 3.17
N GLU A 40 6.43 20.55 3.44
CA GLU A 40 6.05 21.71 4.23
C GLU A 40 4.87 22.48 3.62
N GLN A 41 4.85 22.64 2.30
CA GLN A 41 3.80 23.37 1.59
C GLN A 41 2.49 22.59 1.48
N VAL A 42 2.53 21.29 1.21
CA VAL A 42 1.35 20.50 0.83
C VAL A 42 0.74 19.73 2.00
N ASN A 43 1.57 19.26 2.94
CA ASN A 43 1.09 18.44 4.05
C ASN A 43 0.00 19.10 4.92
N PRO A 44 0.01 20.43 5.20
CA PRO A 44 -1.08 21.08 5.91
C PRO A 44 -2.46 20.90 5.27
N THR A 45 -2.50 20.75 3.95
CA THR A 45 -3.75 20.53 3.20
C THR A 45 -4.21 19.08 3.22
N ILE A 46 -3.29 18.12 3.03
CA ILE A 46 -3.66 16.71 2.85
C ILE A 46 -3.48 15.84 4.11
N ASN A 47 -2.76 16.32 5.11
CA ASN A 47 -2.49 15.64 6.38
C ASN A 47 -1.95 14.20 6.20
N ALA A 48 -0.96 14.06 5.32
CA ALA A 48 -0.33 12.77 5.02
C ALA A 48 0.77 12.40 6.02
N TYR A 49 1.53 13.39 6.55
CA TYR A 49 2.64 13.16 7.50
C TYR A 49 2.21 13.41 8.94
N THR A 50 2.63 12.51 9.83
CA THR A 50 2.54 12.68 11.29
C THR A 50 3.88 13.05 11.91
N HIS A 51 5.00 12.76 11.21
CA HIS A 51 6.35 13.11 11.65
C HIS A 51 7.29 13.23 10.44
N VAL A 52 8.07 14.32 10.38
CA VAL A 52 9.06 14.56 9.32
C VAL A 52 10.47 14.33 9.89
N THR A 53 11.27 13.53 9.19
CA THR A 53 12.66 13.18 9.58
C THR A 53 13.70 14.00 8.83
N GLY A 54 13.49 15.30 8.66
CA GLY A 54 14.28 16.18 7.80
C GLY A 54 15.79 16.16 8.06
N THR A 55 16.21 16.23 9.33
CA THR A 55 17.64 16.17 9.71
C THR A 55 18.28 14.85 9.26
N ARG A 56 17.58 13.72 9.46
CA ARG A 56 18.04 12.41 9.02
C ARG A 56 18.14 12.35 7.50
N MET A 57 17.11 12.81 6.79
CA MET A 57 17.06 12.80 5.34
C MET A 57 18.22 13.58 4.70
N LEU A 58 18.52 14.76 5.25
CA LEU A 58 19.66 15.57 4.79
C LEU A 58 21.01 14.90 5.05
N ALA A 59 21.19 14.26 6.21
CA ALA A 59 22.41 13.51 6.52
C ALA A 59 22.58 12.26 5.64
N GLU A 60 21.49 11.57 5.27
CA GLU A 60 21.48 10.48 4.30
C GLU A 60 21.89 10.98 2.91
N ALA A 61 21.35 12.12 2.48
CA ALA A 61 21.67 12.73 1.20
C ALA A 61 23.14 13.19 1.11
N GLU A 62 23.70 13.78 2.17
CA GLU A 62 25.11 14.18 2.23
C GLU A 62 26.06 12.97 2.11
N ARG A 63 25.69 11.82 2.66
CA ARG A 63 26.47 10.57 2.49
C ARG A 63 26.48 10.11 1.03
N ILE A 64 25.33 10.14 0.35
CA ILE A 64 25.24 9.78 -1.07
C ILE A 64 26.08 10.73 -1.93
N ASP A 65 25.98 12.04 -1.71
CA ASP A 65 26.78 13.03 -2.46
C ASP A 65 28.29 12.85 -2.22
N SER A 66 28.70 12.53 -0.98
CA SER A 66 30.08 12.23 -0.64
C SER A 66 30.61 10.97 -1.34
N SER A 67 29.81 9.89 -1.37
CA SER A 67 30.17 8.65 -2.10
C SER A 67 30.31 8.93 -3.60
N ARG A 68 29.39 9.69 -4.18
CA ARG A 68 29.48 10.10 -5.59
C ARG A 68 30.76 10.90 -5.90
N GLN A 69 31.09 11.87 -5.03
CA GLN A 69 32.32 12.68 -5.20
C GLN A 69 33.61 11.84 -5.14
N ARG A 70 33.60 10.74 -4.38
CA ARG A 70 34.72 9.77 -4.34
C ARG A 70 34.72 8.80 -5.51
N GLY A 71 33.75 8.88 -6.44
CA GLY A 71 33.62 7.96 -7.58
C GLY A 71 33.15 6.55 -7.19
N GLU A 72 32.54 6.38 -6.03
CA GLU A 72 31.98 5.10 -5.59
C GLU A 72 30.71 4.77 -6.38
N ALA A 73 30.48 3.48 -6.63
CA ALA A 73 29.22 3.03 -7.25
C ALA A 73 28.05 3.33 -6.31
N LEU A 74 27.04 4.04 -6.81
CA LEU A 74 25.86 4.36 -6.04
C LEU A 74 24.89 3.16 -6.02
N PRO A 75 24.25 2.87 -4.86
CA PRO A 75 23.25 1.82 -4.77
C PRO A 75 21.96 2.17 -5.52
N ALA A 76 21.10 1.16 -5.72
CA ALA A 76 19.96 1.22 -6.64
C ALA A 76 18.91 2.31 -6.33
N LEU A 77 18.77 2.73 -5.09
CA LEU A 77 17.81 3.77 -4.69
C LEU A 77 18.53 5.04 -4.17
N ALA A 78 19.81 5.23 -4.53
CA ALA A 78 20.56 6.38 -4.07
C ALA A 78 19.85 7.70 -4.35
N GLY A 79 19.66 8.51 -3.31
CA GLY A 79 19.06 9.84 -3.41
C GLY A 79 17.54 9.86 -3.63
N VAL A 80 16.86 8.71 -3.62
CA VAL A 80 15.41 8.61 -3.86
C VAL A 80 14.63 8.92 -2.57
N PRO A 81 13.78 9.98 -2.53
CA PRO A 81 12.93 10.30 -1.39
C PRO A 81 11.82 9.24 -1.17
N TYR A 82 11.66 8.83 0.09
CA TYR A 82 10.54 7.97 0.49
C TYR A 82 10.03 8.28 1.89
N ALA A 83 8.87 7.73 2.24
CA ALA A 83 8.29 7.79 3.58
C ALA A 83 7.65 6.45 3.96
N VAL A 84 7.36 6.27 5.24
CA VAL A 84 6.79 5.03 5.75
C VAL A 84 5.52 5.26 6.57
N LYS A 85 4.57 4.36 6.49
CA LYS A 85 3.40 4.35 7.37
C LYS A 85 3.83 4.35 8.84
N ASN A 86 3.15 5.11 9.70
CA ASN A 86 3.54 5.26 11.10
C ASN A 86 3.24 4.03 11.98
N LEU A 87 3.47 2.85 11.41
CA LEU A 87 3.55 1.58 12.14
C LEU A 87 4.95 0.96 12.04
N PHE A 88 5.83 1.49 11.19
CA PHE A 88 7.21 1.06 11.12
C PHE A 88 8.05 1.78 12.19
N ASP A 89 8.93 1.03 12.86
CA ASP A 89 9.92 1.58 13.76
C ASP A 89 10.96 2.37 12.96
N VAL A 90 11.06 3.64 13.28
CA VAL A 90 12.09 4.57 12.77
C VAL A 90 12.95 4.97 13.96
N SER A 91 14.25 4.69 13.91
CA SER A 91 15.18 4.98 14.98
C SER A 91 15.10 6.46 15.42
N GLY A 92 14.92 6.68 16.71
CA GLY A 92 14.76 8.00 17.31
C GLY A 92 13.36 8.61 17.23
N ALA A 93 12.38 7.93 16.61
CA ALA A 93 10.98 8.38 16.54
C ALA A 93 10.03 7.38 17.22
N THR A 94 8.91 7.89 17.77
CA THR A 94 7.88 7.04 18.40
C THR A 94 6.97 6.44 17.34
N THR A 95 6.82 5.12 17.36
CA THR A 95 5.88 4.37 16.51
C THR A 95 4.47 4.50 17.07
N LEU A 96 3.63 5.32 16.40
CA LEU A 96 2.29 5.66 16.89
C LEU A 96 1.21 4.66 16.45
N ALA A 97 1.43 3.91 15.38
CA ALA A 97 0.41 3.06 14.75
C ALA A 97 -0.96 3.75 14.60
N GLY A 98 -0.96 5.06 14.32
CA GLY A 98 -2.15 5.90 14.19
C GLY A 98 -2.92 6.14 15.48
N ALA A 99 -2.37 5.84 16.66
CA ALA A 99 -3.11 5.86 17.92
C ALA A 99 -2.42 6.68 19.02
N GLU A 100 -3.18 7.54 19.68
CA GLU A 100 -2.73 8.29 20.86
C GLU A 100 -2.29 7.36 22.01
N LEU A 101 -2.87 6.17 22.09
CA LEU A 101 -2.49 5.14 23.06
C LEU A 101 -0.97 4.91 23.12
N PHE A 102 -0.27 5.10 22.00
CA PHE A 102 1.16 4.84 21.88
C PHE A 102 2.03 6.10 21.95
N SER A 103 1.46 7.28 22.09
CA SER A 103 2.20 8.57 22.12
C SER A 103 3.23 8.69 23.24
N GLN A 104 3.06 7.91 24.32
CA GLN A 104 3.97 7.87 25.47
C GLN A 104 4.99 6.73 25.40
N ARG A 105 5.04 5.98 24.31
CA ARG A 105 6.11 4.98 24.13
C ARG A 105 7.45 5.69 23.90
N PRO A 106 8.55 5.07 24.36
CA PRO A 106 9.87 5.59 24.02
C PRO A 106 10.06 5.54 22.51
N PRO A 107 10.90 6.42 21.95
CA PRO A 107 11.32 6.32 20.56
C PRO A 107 11.92 4.94 20.25
N ALA A 108 11.73 4.45 19.03
CA ALA A 108 12.29 3.19 18.59
C ALA A 108 13.83 3.25 18.66
N ALA A 109 14.45 2.18 19.21
CA ALA A 109 15.89 2.11 19.34
C ALA A 109 16.62 1.82 18.02
N GLN A 110 15.90 1.22 17.05
CA GLN A 110 16.43 0.85 15.73
C GLN A 110 15.35 0.94 14.66
N ASP A 111 15.78 1.02 13.42
CA ASP A 111 14.89 0.98 12.27
C ASP A 111 14.29 -0.42 12.07
N ALA A 112 13.07 -0.47 11.53
CA ALA A 112 12.49 -1.68 10.99
C ALA A 112 13.39 -2.30 9.90
N PHE A 113 13.31 -3.62 9.72
CA PHE A 113 14.11 -4.32 8.70
C PHE A 113 13.97 -3.70 7.31
N ALA A 114 12.74 -3.44 6.88
CA ALA A 114 12.48 -2.82 5.58
C ALA A 114 13.17 -1.45 5.41
N ILE A 115 13.22 -0.63 6.47
CA ILE A 115 13.90 0.68 6.43
C ILE A 115 15.41 0.49 6.34
N ARG A 116 15.98 -0.48 7.06
CA ARG A 116 17.42 -0.80 6.94
C ARG A 116 17.78 -1.26 5.52
N GLN A 117 16.93 -2.09 4.89
CA GLN A 117 17.14 -2.50 3.50
C GLN A 117 17.14 -1.31 2.55
N LEU A 118 16.19 -0.39 2.68
CA LEU A 118 16.12 0.82 1.87
C LEU A 118 17.30 1.77 2.13
N ALA A 119 17.72 1.93 3.38
CA ALA A 119 18.91 2.72 3.74
C ALA A 119 20.18 2.15 3.11
N ASN A 120 20.33 0.81 3.09
CA ASN A 120 21.44 0.13 2.41
C ASN A 120 21.41 0.35 0.89
N GLN A 121 20.23 0.57 0.32
CA GLN A 121 20.07 0.93 -1.10
C GLN A 121 20.15 2.45 -1.36
N GLY A 122 20.44 3.25 -0.33
CA GLY A 122 20.68 4.69 -0.46
C GLY A 122 19.44 5.56 -0.57
N ALA A 123 18.24 5.03 -0.24
CA ALA A 123 17.02 5.80 -0.21
C ALA A 123 16.98 6.80 0.97
N LEU A 124 16.28 7.93 0.80
CA LEU A 124 16.25 9.05 1.74
C LEU A 124 14.91 9.08 2.49
N LEU A 125 14.93 8.79 3.80
CA LEU A 125 13.71 8.76 4.62
C LEU A 125 13.24 10.17 5.00
N SER A 126 12.09 10.59 4.44
CA SER A 126 11.49 11.91 4.70
C SER A 126 10.59 11.95 5.94
N GLY A 127 10.02 10.80 6.38
CA GLY A 127 9.17 10.79 7.56
C GLY A 127 8.21 9.62 7.69
N MET A 128 7.28 9.77 8.64
CA MET A 128 6.26 8.79 9.01
C MET A 128 4.87 9.32 8.70
N LEU A 129 3.99 8.46 8.19
CA LEU A 129 2.75 8.82 7.51
C LEU A 129 1.51 8.43 8.30
N ASN A 130 0.47 9.24 8.17
CA ASN A 130 -0.83 9.05 8.81
C ASN A 130 -1.51 7.76 8.33
N MET A 131 -2.33 7.20 9.21
CA MET A 131 -2.97 5.89 9.00
C MET A 131 -4.24 5.76 9.84
N ASP A 132 -5.13 4.82 9.51
CA ASP A 132 -6.16 4.40 10.46
C ASP A 132 -5.53 3.87 11.74
N ALA A 133 -6.06 4.24 12.90
CA ALA A 133 -5.57 3.75 14.19
C ALA A 133 -5.53 2.21 14.20
N TYR A 134 -4.42 1.66 14.69
CA TYR A 134 -4.15 0.20 14.76
C TYR A 134 -4.17 -0.51 13.41
N ALA A 135 -4.11 0.20 12.29
CA ALA A 135 -4.34 -0.31 10.93
C ALA A 135 -5.76 -0.91 10.73
N TYR A 136 -6.74 -0.53 11.57
CA TYR A 136 -8.07 -1.11 11.61
C TYR A 136 -9.14 -0.22 10.96
N GLY A 137 -9.00 0.04 9.68
CA GLY A 137 -9.94 0.81 8.87
C GLY A 137 -9.56 0.80 7.39
N PHE A 138 -10.40 1.44 6.56
CA PHE A 138 -10.20 1.57 5.13
C PHE A 138 -10.34 3.02 4.63
N THR A 139 -10.34 4.02 5.53
CA THR A 139 -10.63 5.41 5.16
C THR A 139 -9.55 6.40 5.55
N THR A 140 -8.73 6.09 6.56
CA THR A 140 -7.79 7.01 7.23
C THR A 140 -8.48 8.29 7.70
N GLU A 141 -9.69 8.14 8.25
CA GLU A 141 -10.39 9.17 9.02
C GLU A 141 -10.02 9.01 10.50
N ASN A 142 -8.74 9.26 10.79
CA ASN A 142 -8.19 9.08 12.13
C ASN A 142 -8.69 10.18 13.06
N SER A 143 -9.33 9.82 14.19
CA SER A 143 -9.88 10.79 15.14
C SER A 143 -8.83 11.42 16.06
N HIS A 144 -7.62 10.86 16.16
CA HIS A 144 -6.52 11.41 16.95
C HIS A 144 -5.65 12.38 16.16
N TYR A 145 -5.35 12.05 14.89
CA TYR A 145 -4.42 12.81 14.04
C TYR A 145 -5.12 13.51 12.87
N GLY A 146 -6.44 13.41 12.80
CA GLY A 146 -7.26 13.96 11.73
C GLY A 146 -7.25 13.09 10.46
N PRO A 147 -8.21 13.32 9.54
CA PRO A 147 -8.31 12.57 8.30
C PRO A 147 -7.17 12.91 7.35
N THR A 148 -6.65 11.89 6.64
CA THR A 148 -5.83 12.12 5.45
C THR A 148 -6.74 12.37 4.27
N ARG A 149 -6.51 13.48 3.57
CA ARG A 149 -7.31 13.93 2.43
C ARG A 149 -6.73 13.40 1.14
N ASN A 150 -7.61 13.04 0.22
CA ASN A 150 -7.20 12.60 -1.11
C ASN A 150 -6.61 13.79 -1.90
N PRO A 151 -5.38 13.70 -2.43
CA PRO A 151 -4.79 14.79 -3.19
C PRO A 151 -5.55 15.18 -4.48
N LEU A 152 -6.36 14.27 -5.01
CA LEU A 152 -7.17 14.51 -6.21
C LEU A 152 -8.44 15.32 -5.93
N ASP A 153 -8.97 15.19 -4.72
CA ASP A 153 -10.09 15.96 -4.18
C ASP A 153 -10.01 15.94 -2.65
N THR A 154 -9.62 17.07 -2.05
CA THR A 154 -9.36 17.18 -0.61
C THR A 154 -10.60 17.06 0.27
N GLN A 155 -11.80 16.98 -0.30
CA GLN A 155 -13.02 16.67 0.42
C GLN A 155 -13.28 15.17 0.55
N ARG A 156 -12.43 14.33 -0.09
CA ARG A 156 -12.59 12.88 -0.15
C ARG A 156 -11.53 12.16 0.67
N ILE A 157 -11.86 10.91 1.04
CA ILE A 157 -10.95 10.02 1.75
C ILE A 157 -9.78 9.62 0.84
N ALA A 158 -8.60 9.43 1.43
CA ALA A 158 -7.44 8.86 0.74
C ALA A 158 -7.50 7.31 0.70
N GLY A 159 -8.51 6.72 1.35
CA GLY A 159 -8.51 5.28 1.61
C GLY A 159 -7.65 4.92 2.82
N GLY A 160 -7.62 3.65 3.17
CA GLY A 160 -6.92 3.20 4.38
C GLY A 160 -6.62 1.68 4.39
N SER A 161 -5.86 1.29 5.37
CA SER A 161 -5.32 2.05 6.50
C SER A 161 -4.00 2.78 6.18
N SER A 162 -3.43 2.66 4.97
CA SER A 162 -2.20 3.36 4.56
C SER A 162 -2.53 4.63 3.75
N GLY A 163 -3.51 5.44 4.21
CA GLY A 163 -3.97 6.61 3.46
C GLY A 163 -2.90 7.68 3.31
N GLY A 164 -2.12 7.97 4.36
CA GLY A 164 -0.99 8.88 4.28
C GLY A 164 0.06 8.42 3.28
N SER A 165 0.30 7.09 3.18
CA SER A 165 1.24 6.51 2.21
C SER A 165 0.79 6.76 0.77
N ALA A 166 -0.48 6.50 0.47
CA ALA A 166 -0.99 6.75 -0.88
C ALA A 166 -1.06 8.25 -1.20
N ALA A 167 -1.53 9.08 -0.26
CA ALA A 167 -1.64 10.51 -0.46
C ALA A 167 -0.28 11.17 -0.70
N ALA A 168 0.76 10.78 0.04
CA ALA A 168 2.11 11.34 -0.15
C ALA A 168 2.68 11.04 -1.54
N VAL A 169 2.47 9.82 -2.07
CA VAL A 169 2.89 9.44 -3.42
C VAL A 169 2.05 10.16 -4.49
N ALA A 170 0.73 10.16 -4.34
CA ALA A 170 -0.18 10.81 -5.29
C ALA A 170 0.02 12.33 -5.34
N ALA A 171 0.35 12.96 -4.21
CA ALA A 171 0.69 14.39 -4.17
C ALA A 171 2.09 14.70 -4.69
N GLY A 172 2.87 13.70 -5.05
CA GLY A 172 4.25 13.90 -5.52
C GLY A 172 5.22 14.35 -4.44
N LEU A 173 4.97 14.12 -3.16
CA LEU A 173 5.88 14.50 -2.09
C LEU A 173 7.12 13.59 -2.00
N VAL A 174 6.99 12.36 -2.41
CA VAL A 174 8.05 11.34 -2.49
C VAL A 174 7.79 10.41 -3.66
N ASN A 175 8.81 9.67 -4.07
CA ASN A 175 8.72 8.72 -5.18
C ASN A 175 7.94 7.47 -4.82
N PHE A 176 8.14 6.96 -3.61
CA PHE A 176 7.44 5.79 -3.11
C PHE A 176 7.22 5.86 -1.60
N THR A 177 6.36 5.01 -1.11
CA THR A 177 6.14 4.84 0.34
C THR A 177 6.02 3.37 0.70
N LEU A 178 6.20 3.06 2.00
CA LEU A 178 5.83 1.76 2.54
C LEU A 178 4.48 1.84 3.24
N GLY A 179 3.65 0.85 2.97
CA GLY A 179 2.38 0.61 3.65
C GLY A 179 2.30 -0.80 4.24
N SER A 180 1.16 -1.11 4.84
CA SER A 180 0.81 -2.46 5.28
C SER A 180 -0.56 -2.86 4.72
N ASP A 181 -0.77 -4.16 4.53
CA ASP A 181 -2.02 -4.71 4.01
C ASP A 181 -2.40 -5.98 4.78
N THR A 182 -3.40 -5.86 5.63
CA THR A 182 -4.00 -6.99 6.35
C THR A 182 -5.20 -7.53 5.56
N ASN A 183 -6.05 -6.60 5.09
CA ASN A 183 -7.31 -6.90 4.39
C ASN A 183 -7.52 -6.02 3.14
N GLY A 184 -6.49 -5.27 2.70
CA GLY A 184 -6.60 -4.35 1.58
C GLY A 184 -5.88 -3.02 1.78
N SER A 185 -5.15 -2.82 2.87
CA SER A 185 -4.67 -1.50 3.31
C SER A 185 -3.49 -0.91 2.51
N ILE A 186 -2.94 -1.59 1.51
CA ILE A 186 -2.14 -1.05 0.40
C ILE A 186 -3.05 -0.80 -0.79
N ARG A 187 -3.87 -1.79 -1.16
CA ARG A 187 -4.65 -1.82 -2.40
C ARG A 187 -5.80 -0.81 -2.41
N VAL A 188 -6.51 -0.66 -1.30
CA VAL A 188 -7.61 0.30 -1.17
C VAL A 188 -7.11 1.75 -1.34
N PRO A 189 -6.11 2.24 -0.58
CA PRO A 189 -5.65 3.61 -0.77
C PRO A 189 -4.94 3.82 -2.12
N SER A 190 -4.26 2.81 -2.68
CA SER A 190 -3.73 2.89 -4.05
C SER A 190 -4.84 3.07 -5.09
N SER A 191 -5.94 2.33 -4.95
CA SER A 191 -7.12 2.46 -5.81
C SER A 191 -7.71 3.87 -5.77
N LEU A 192 -7.92 4.41 -4.57
CA LEU A 192 -8.60 5.69 -4.38
C LEU A 192 -7.74 6.91 -4.68
N CYS A 193 -6.42 6.79 -4.56
CA CYS A 193 -5.46 7.87 -4.87
C CYS A 193 -4.85 7.78 -6.28
N GLY A 194 -5.20 6.76 -7.08
CA GLY A 194 -4.77 6.64 -8.47
C GLY A 194 -3.29 6.31 -8.64
N ILE A 195 -2.74 5.44 -7.80
CA ILE A 195 -1.36 4.99 -7.84
C ILE A 195 -1.25 3.47 -7.84
N PHE A 196 -0.07 2.95 -8.13
CA PHE A 196 0.22 1.52 -8.01
C PHE A 196 0.53 1.15 -6.56
N GLY A 197 0.14 -0.08 -6.18
CA GLY A 197 0.47 -0.64 -4.86
C GLY A 197 0.67 -2.15 -4.96
N LEU A 198 1.75 -2.65 -4.38
CA LEU A 198 2.05 -4.08 -4.34
C LEU A 198 1.82 -4.62 -2.93
N LYS A 199 0.88 -5.56 -2.80
CA LYS A 199 0.80 -6.48 -1.68
C LYS A 199 1.48 -7.80 -2.09
N PRO A 200 2.68 -8.10 -1.60
CA PRO A 200 3.36 -9.34 -1.99
C PRO A 200 2.69 -10.58 -1.39
N THR A 201 3.21 -11.75 -1.69
CA THR A 201 2.84 -13.01 -1.04
C THR A 201 3.05 -12.92 0.47
N PHE A 202 2.15 -13.53 1.24
CA PHE A 202 2.31 -13.60 2.71
C PHE A 202 3.65 -14.24 3.08
N GLY A 203 4.41 -13.51 3.91
CA GLY A 203 5.74 -13.94 4.32
C GLY A 203 6.86 -13.66 3.29
N ARG A 204 6.59 -12.91 2.20
CA ARG A 204 7.64 -12.53 1.24
C ARG A 204 8.61 -11.51 1.81
N LEU A 205 8.11 -10.44 2.40
CA LEU A 205 8.90 -9.38 3.02
C LEU A 205 8.85 -9.50 4.56
N SER A 206 9.96 -9.20 5.21
CA SER A 206 10.03 -9.18 6.68
C SER A 206 9.20 -8.02 7.25
N ARG A 207 8.42 -8.32 8.27
CA ARG A 207 7.62 -7.36 9.05
C ARG A 207 8.29 -6.96 10.37
N HIS A 208 9.53 -7.39 10.59
CA HIS A 208 10.26 -7.09 11.82
C HIS A 208 10.47 -5.57 11.98
N GLY A 209 10.09 -5.05 13.14
CA GLY A 209 10.06 -3.61 13.42
C GLY A 209 8.83 -2.91 12.85
N SER A 210 7.78 -3.65 12.44
CA SER A 210 6.46 -3.07 12.19
C SER A 210 5.49 -3.44 13.30
N HIS A 211 4.67 -2.47 13.76
CA HIS A 211 3.66 -2.73 14.78
C HIS A 211 2.57 -3.66 14.23
N PRO A 212 2.35 -4.84 14.81
CA PRO A 212 1.41 -5.82 14.28
C PRO A 212 -0.04 -5.43 14.55
N PHE A 213 -0.94 -5.83 13.63
CA PHE A 213 -2.37 -5.80 13.86
C PHE A 213 -2.96 -7.22 13.87
N VAL A 214 -2.75 -8.00 12.80
CA VAL A 214 -3.22 -9.38 12.65
C VAL A 214 -2.05 -10.22 12.13
N ALA A 215 -1.34 -10.86 13.04
CA ALA A 215 -0.08 -11.56 12.72
C ALA A 215 -0.23 -12.60 11.60
N SER A 216 -1.40 -13.23 11.50
CA SER A 216 -1.70 -14.25 10.48
C SER A 216 -2.07 -13.68 9.10
N LEU A 217 -2.29 -12.36 8.98
CA LEU A 217 -2.75 -11.72 7.74
C LEU A 217 -1.89 -10.51 7.31
N ASP A 218 -1.11 -9.92 8.20
CA ASP A 218 -0.36 -8.70 7.90
C ASP A 218 0.70 -8.91 6.81
N HIS A 219 0.73 -7.98 5.87
CA HIS A 219 1.76 -7.82 4.86
C HIS A 219 2.33 -6.41 4.94
N ILE A 220 3.55 -6.21 4.48
CA ILE A 220 4.09 -4.90 4.13
C ILE A 220 4.38 -4.86 2.64
N GLY A 221 4.39 -3.66 2.05
CA GLY A 221 4.72 -3.50 0.65
C GLY A 221 4.77 -2.04 0.21
N PRO A 222 5.31 -1.80 -1.00
CA PRO A 222 5.49 -0.47 -1.57
C PRO A 222 4.24 0.06 -2.27
N LEU A 223 4.14 1.39 -2.31
CA LEU A 223 3.22 2.17 -3.14
C LEU A 223 4.07 3.15 -3.96
N ALA A 224 3.81 3.26 -5.27
CA ALA A 224 4.56 4.11 -6.20
C ALA A 224 3.67 4.65 -7.33
N ARG A 225 4.17 5.63 -8.10
CA ARG A 225 3.42 6.17 -9.25
C ARG A 225 3.56 5.37 -10.53
N SER A 226 4.57 4.50 -10.64
CA SER A 226 4.78 3.66 -11.82
C SER A 226 5.03 2.20 -11.43
N ALA A 227 4.79 1.29 -12.34
CA ALA A 227 5.08 -0.13 -12.16
C ALA A 227 6.59 -0.41 -12.10
N ASP A 228 7.41 0.37 -12.82
CA ASP A 228 8.88 0.27 -12.78
C ASP A 228 9.43 0.68 -11.41
N ASP A 229 9.03 1.83 -10.88
CA ASP A 229 9.42 2.27 -9.54
C ASP A 229 8.97 1.25 -8.48
N LEU A 230 7.75 0.69 -8.62
CA LEU A 230 7.22 -0.32 -7.71
C LEU A 230 8.09 -1.59 -7.69
N ALA A 231 8.54 -2.05 -8.87
CA ALA A 231 9.40 -3.22 -9.01
C ALA A 231 10.80 -2.99 -8.43
N LEU A 232 11.41 -1.83 -8.71
CA LEU A 232 12.72 -1.46 -8.15
C LEU A 232 12.70 -1.43 -6.62
N VAL A 233 11.63 -0.85 -6.04
CA VAL A 233 11.48 -0.80 -4.58
C VAL A 233 11.20 -2.18 -4.00
N PHE A 234 10.37 -3.00 -4.65
CA PHE A 234 10.13 -4.38 -4.22
C PHE A 234 11.42 -5.20 -4.21
N ASP A 235 12.24 -5.10 -5.25
CA ASP A 235 13.53 -5.80 -5.32
C ASP A 235 14.46 -5.37 -4.18
N ALA A 236 14.50 -4.07 -3.84
CA ALA A 236 15.31 -3.51 -2.76
C ALA A 236 14.83 -3.93 -1.34
N LEU A 237 13.55 -4.23 -1.17
CA LEU A 237 12.96 -4.62 0.13
C LEU A 237 13.20 -6.08 0.48
N GLN A 238 13.57 -6.92 -0.49
CA GLN A 238 13.77 -8.34 -0.28
C GLN A 238 15.05 -8.59 0.54
N GLY A 239 15.11 -9.74 1.14
CA GLY A 239 16.23 -10.17 1.96
C GLY A 239 15.72 -11.03 3.11
N ARG A 240 16.59 -11.86 3.65
CA ARG A 240 16.26 -12.74 4.77
C ARG A 240 16.43 -12.01 6.10
N ASP A 241 15.42 -12.15 6.95
CA ASP A 241 15.42 -11.71 8.33
C ASP A 241 15.06 -12.89 9.27
N GLU A 242 15.96 -13.25 10.15
CA GLU A 242 15.72 -14.34 11.11
C GLU A 242 14.80 -13.95 12.27
N HIS A 243 14.52 -12.66 12.43
CA HIS A 243 13.66 -12.13 13.49
C HIS A 243 12.18 -12.13 13.12
N ASP A 244 11.81 -12.25 11.83
CA ASP A 244 10.42 -12.45 11.43
C ASP A 244 10.11 -13.93 11.25
N ARG A 245 9.43 -14.51 12.23
CA ARG A 245 9.02 -15.93 12.23
C ARG A 245 8.03 -16.30 11.13
N PHE A 246 7.38 -15.32 10.52
CA PHE A 246 6.42 -15.54 9.45
C PHE A 246 7.04 -15.38 8.06
N GLN A 247 8.29 -14.90 7.98
CA GLN A 247 8.96 -14.78 6.71
C GLN A 247 9.32 -16.16 6.14
N ALA A 248 8.92 -16.40 4.90
CA ALA A 248 9.28 -17.62 4.19
C ALA A 248 10.76 -17.59 3.74
N LYS A 249 11.41 -18.74 3.76
CA LYS A 249 12.75 -18.90 3.22
C LYS A 249 12.67 -19.00 1.69
N ARG A 250 12.88 -17.87 1.01
CA ARG A 250 12.81 -17.76 -0.45
C ARG A 250 13.97 -16.93 -0.97
N GLU A 251 14.44 -17.30 -2.14
CA GLU A 251 15.41 -16.52 -2.92
C GLU A 251 14.82 -15.16 -3.29
N THR A 252 15.69 -14.15 -3.40
CA THR A 252 15.31 -12.84 -3.91
C THR A 252 14.98 -12.91 -5.41
N GLN A 253 14.01 -12.13 -5.83
CA GLN A 253 13.66 -11.96 -7.25
C GLN A 253 14.20 -10.63 -7.74
N HIS A 254 14.57 -10.55 -9.00
CA HIS A 254 14.96 -9.34 -9.72
C HIS A 254 13.84 -8.96 -10.68
N THR A 255 12.72 -8.48 -10.13
CA THR A 255 11.50 -8.26 -10.90
C THR A 255 11.61 -7.07 -11.85
N ALA A 256 12.34 -6.03 -11.46
CA ALA A 256 12.58 -4.86 -12.30
C ALA A 256 13.31 -5.20 -13.62
N ALA A 257 14.22 -6.18 -13.59
CA ALA A 257 14.92 -6.67 -14.78
C ALA A 257 14.04 -7.51 -15.72
N GLN A 258 12.87 -7.96 -15.25
CA GLN A 258 11.96 -8.83 -16.00
C GLN A 258 10.77 -8.06 -16.62
N LEU A 259 10.58 -6.77 -16.31
CA LEU A 259 9.41 -6.00 -16.75
C LEU A 259 9.24 -6.00 -18.27
N GLU A 260 10.33 -5.79 -19.01
CA GLU A 260 10.33 -5.74 -20.47
C GLU A 260 9.95 -7.07 -21.14
N THR A 261 9.95 -8.18 -20.40
CA THR A 261 9.39 -9.45 -20.90
C THR A 261 7.89 -9.30 -21.20
N GLY A 262 7.26 -8.28 -20.62
CA GLY A 262 5.86 -7.95 -20.90
C GLY A 262 4.87 -9.00 -20.40
N SER A 263 3.68 -8.98 -20.98
CA SER A 263 2.55 -9.83 -20.57
C SER A 263 2.15 -10.86 -21.62
N ASP A 264 2.85 -10.95 -22.74
CA ASP A 264 2.51 -11.84 -23.84
C ASP A 264 2.59 -13.33 -23.42
N GLY A 265 1.62 -14.11 -23.89
CA GLY A 265 1.54 -15.54 -23.59
C GLY A 265 1.03 -15.91 -22.19
N LEU A 266 0.73 -14.91 -21.34
CA LEU A 266 0.10 -15.16 -20.04
C LEU A 266 -1.41 -15.38 -20.20
N ARG A 267 -1.96 -16.28 -19.37
CA ARG A 267 -3.39 -16.60 -19.34
C ARG A 267 -4.08 -15.79 -18.25
N TYR A 268 -5.14 -15.08 -18.61
CA TYR A 268 -5.89 -14.19 -17.73
C TYR A 268 -7.32 -14.66 -17.58
N ALA A 269 -7.88 -14.53 -16.38
CA ALA A 269 -9.31 -14.68 -16.13
C ALA A 269 -9.85 -13.57 -15.22
N VAL A 270 -11.10 -13.17 -15.46
CA VAL A 270 -11.79 -12.19 -14.62
C VAL A 270 -12.48 -12.91 -13.45
N LEU A 271 -12.31 -12.42 -12.22
CA LEU A 271 -13.12 -12.87 -11.10
C LEU A 271 -14.50 -12.22 -11.14
N ASP A 272 -15.51 -13.05 -11.31
CA ASP A 272 -16.93 -12.68 -11.37
C ASP A 272 -17.69 -13.04 -10.08
N GLY A 273 -19.01 -13.05 -10.12
CA GLY A 273 -19.89 -13.37 -9.00
C GLY A 273 -19.79 -12.34 -7.88
N TYR A 274 -19.19 -12.70 -6.75
CA TYR A 274 -19.01 -11.79 -5.63
C TYR A 274 -18.32 -10.47 -6.01
N PHE A 275 -17.28 -10.53 -6.84
CA PHE A 275 -16.47 -9.35 -7.19
C PHE A 275 -17.23 -8.40 -8.12
N SER A 276 -17.93 -8.89 -9.12
CA SER A 276 -18.75 -8.07 -10.03
C SER A 276 -20.01 -7.54 -9.36
N THR A 277 -20.66 -8.34 -8.49
CA THR A 277 -21.87 -7.96 -7.77
C THR A 277 -21.65 -6.79 -6.82
N TRP A 278 -20.53 -6.79 -6.10
CA TRP A 278 -20.22 -5.75 -5.10
C TRP A 278 -19.33 -4.62 -5.66
N ALA A 279 -19.21 -4.51 -6.97
CA ALA A 279 -18.52 -3.43 -7.67
C ALA A 279 -19.54 -2.49 -8.35
N SER A 280 -19.27 -1.19 -8.30
CA SER A 280 -20.01 -0.19 -9.06
C SER A 280 -19.86 -0.42 -10.56
N LYS A 281 -20.71 0.25 -11.34
CA LYS A 281 -20.60 0.25 -12.80
C LYS A 281 -19.23 0.71 -13.30
N GLU A 282 -18.64 1.73 -12.64
CA GLU A 282 -17.31 2.26 -12.98
C GLU A 282 -16.21 1.23 -12.70
N ALA A 283 -16.25 0.57 -11.52
CA ALA A 283 -15.31 -0.48 -11.15
C ALA A 283 -15.37 -1.67 -12.13
N ASN A 284 -16.57 -2.13 -12.46
CA ASN A 284 -16.77 -3.19 -13.45
C ASN A 284 -16.31 -2.77 -14.84
N THR A 285 -16.44 -1.49 -15.20
CA THR A 285 -15.94 -0.98 -16.49
C THR A 285 -14.42 -0.98 -16.55
N ALA A 286 -13.74 -0.56 -15.47
CA ALA A 286 -12.28 -0.62 -15.36
C ALA A 286 -11.75 -2.06 -15.51
N VAL A 287 -12.40 -3.02 -14.85
CA VAL A 287 -12.06 -4.45 -14.99
C VAL A 287 -12.19 -4.93 -16.44
N ARG A 288 -13.31 -4.58 -17.11
CA ARG A 288 -13.50 -4.95 -18.52
C ARG A 288 -12.47 -4.33 -19.46
N GLN A 289 -12.07 -3.08 -19.23
CA GLN A 289 -11.02 -2.43 -20.03
C GLN A 289 -9.69 -3.16 -19.92
N ILE A 290 -9.26 -3.51 -18.69
CA ILE A 290 -8.04 -4.30 -18.48
C ILE A 290 -8.18 -5.69 -19.08
N ALA A 291 -9.31 -6.37 -18.86
CA ALA A 291 -9.56 -7.71 -19.41
C ALA A 291 -9.47 -7.72 -20.95
N GLN A 292 -10.05 -6.71 -21.61
CA GLN A 292 -9.98 -6.55 -23.06
C GLN A 292 -8.53 -6.31 -23.53
N ALA A 293 -7.80 -5.42 -22.86
CA ALA A 293 -6.41 -5.11 -23.22
C ALA A 293 -5.47 -6.31 -23.07
N LEU A 294 -5.73 -7.18 -22.09
CA LEU A 294 -4.95 -8.38 -21.83
C LEU A 294 -5.47 -9.62 -22.59
N GLY A 295 -6.56 -9.50 -23.36
CA GLY A 295 -7.16 -10.62 -24.07
C GLY A 295 -7.79 -11.67 -23.15
N ALA A 296 -8.19 -11.30 -21.93
CA ALA A 296 -8.87 -12.22 -21.01
C ALA A 296 -10.27 -12.55 -21.52
N GLN A 297 -10.50 -13.83 -21.84
CA GLN A 297 -11.79 -14.31 -22.33
C GLN A 297 -12.56 -15.08 -21.26
N ASP A 298 -11.85 -15.63 -20.27
CA ASP A 298 -12.42 -16.47 -19.25
C ASP A 298 -12.93 -15.64 -18.05
N SER A 299 -14.05 -16.08 -17.50
CA SER A 299 -14.62 -15.59 -16.26
C SER A 299 -14.70 -16.73 -15.26
N LEU A 300 -14.16 -16.52 -14.05
CA LEU A 300 -14.09 -17.52 -12.99
C LEU A 300 -14.83 -17.01 -11.76
N THR A 301 -15.58 -17.88 -11.13
CA THR A 301 -16.21 -17.60 -9.84
C THR A 301 -15.37 -18.17 -8.70
N LEU A 302 -14.95 -17.30 -7.78
CA LEU A 302 -14.34 -17.73 -6.53
C LEU A 302 -15.46 -18.04 -5.55
N THR A 303 -15.85 -19.31 -5.48
CA THR A 303 -16.91 -19.79 -4.59
C THR A 303 -16.60 -19.41 -3.14
N ASP A 304 -17.62 -19.09 -2.35
CA ASP A 304 -17.50 -18.73 -0.94
C ASP A 304 -16.70 -17.43 -0.62
N ALA A 305 -16.46 -16.56 -1.59
CA ALA A 305 -15.75 -15.29 -1.36
C ALA A 305 -16.44 -14.43 -0.27
N ALA A 306 -17.77 -14.43 -0.19
CA ALA A 306 -18.50 -13.74 0.87
C ALA A 306 -18.22 -14.36 2.26
N LEU A 307 -18.14 -15.68 2.35
CA LEU A 307 -17.80 -16.38 3.58
C LEU A 307 -16.32 -16.16 3.96
N ALA A 308 -15.43 -16.09 2.97
CA ALA A 308 -14.03 -15.76 3.17
C ALA A 308 -13.85 -14.36 3.76
N ARG A 309 -14.62 -13.37 3.29
CA ARG A 309 -14.67 -12.04 3.90
C ARG A 309 -15.10 -12.11 5.37
N SER A 310 -16.16 -12.84 5.68
CA SER A 310 -16.67 -12.99 7.04
C SER A 310 -15.65 -13.67 7.96
N ALA A 311 -15.00 -14.73 7.48
CA ALA A 311 -13.93 -15.43 8.20
C ALA A 311 -12.70 -14.54 8.43
N ALA A 312 -12.31 -13.73 7.44
CA ALA A 312 -11.23 -12.74 7.59
C ALA A 312 -11.57 -11.70 8.67
N PHE A 313 -12.82 -11.27 8.78
CA PHE A 313 -13.26 -10.40 9.88
C PHE A 313 -13.12 -11.08 11.24
N ILE A 314 -13.53 -12.36 11.36
CA ILE A 314 -13.39 -13.11 12.62
C ILE A 314 -11.91 -13.18 13.02
N LEU A 315 -11.01 -13.52 12.10
CA LEU A 315 -9.57 -13.56 12.40
C LEU A 315 -9.05 -12.19 12.82
N SER A 316 -9.37 -11.16 12.05
CA SER A 316 -8.89 -9.79 12.31
C SER A 316 -9.39 -9.24 13.63
N ALA A 317 -10.67 -9.44 13.94
CA ALA A 317 -11.27 -8.98 15.18
C ALA A 317 -10.71 -9.74 16.39
N SER A 318 -10.56 -11.08 16.28
CA SER A 318 -10.04 -11.91 17.38
C SER A 318 -8.58 -11.62 17.67
N GLU A 319 -7.70 -11.58 16.66
CA GLU A 319 -6.28 -11.30 16.85
C GLU A 319 -6.06 -9.86 17.31
N GLY A 320 -6.76 -8.87 16.70
CA GLY A 320 -6.69 -7.47 17.13
C GLY A 320 -7.24 -7.27 18.54
N GLY A 321 -8.38 -7.85 18.89
CA GLY A 321 -8.94 -7.81 20.23
C GLY A 321 -8.01 -8.40 21.28
N ASN A 322 -7.40 -9.56 20.99
CA ASN A 322 -6.40 -10.20 21.85
C ASN A 322 -5.14 -9.35 22.00
N GLN A 323 -4.63 -8.78 20.91
CA GLN A 323 -3.44 -7.91 20.90
C GLN A 323 -3.56 -6.75 21.88
N TYR A 324 -4.74 -6.14 21.97
CA TYR A 324 -4.99 -4.95 22.78
C TYR A 324 -5.73 -5.20 24.09
N LEU A 325 -6.08 -6.46 24.41
CA LEU A 325 -6.89 -6.80 25.58
C LEU A 325 -6.37 -6.22 26.91
N PRO A 326 -5.07 -6.23 27.23
CA PRO A 326 -4.58 -5.61 28.47
C PRO A 326 -4.87 -4.10 28.52
N ALA A 327 -4.66 -3.39 27.41
CA ALA A 327 -4.91 -1.96 27.33
C ALA A 327 -6.41 -1.61 27.29
N LEU A 328 -7.23 -2.44 26.63
CA LEU A 328 -8.70 -2.31 26.64
C LEU A 328 -9.28 -2.44 28.03
N ARG A 329 -8.71 -3.31 28.89
CA ARG A 329 -9.14 -3.47 30.29
C ARG A 329 -8.71 -2.33 31.20
N SER A 330 -7.57 -1.72 30.95
CA SER A 330 -6.98 -0.72 31.86
C SER A 330 -7.21 0.71 31.43
N ARG A 331 -7.34 0.99 30.14
CA ARG A 331 -7.41 2.35 29.56
C ARG A 331 -8.30 2.40 28.31
N PRO A 332 -9.56 1.91 28.34
CA PRO A 332 -10.43 1.86 27.17
C PRO A 332 -10.72 3.24 26.56
N GLU A 333 -10.71 4.30 27.38
CA GLU A 333 -10.94 5.70 26.96
C GLU A 333 -9.85 6.26 26.06
N ARG A 334 -8.64 5.67 26.08
CA ARG A 334 -7.52 6.09 25.21
C ARG A 334 -7.56 5.47 23.82
N PHE A 335 -8.49 4.57 23.60
CA PHE A 335 -8.64 3.98 22.27
C PHE A 335 -9.39 4.92 21.33
N GLU A 336 -8.98 4.87 20.07
CA GLU A 336 -9.68 5.55 18.99
C GLU A 336 -11.14 5.05 18.93
N PRO A 337 -12.13 5.96 19.05
CA PRO A 337 -13.55 5.58 19.19
C PRO A 337 -14.06 4.67 18.07
N LEU A 338 -13.67 4.91 16.82
CA LEU A 338 -14.09 4.13 15.65
C LEU A 338 -13.54 2.70 15.64
N SER A 339 -12.55 2.39 16.46
CA SER A 339 -11.90 1.06 16.55
C SER A 339 -12.17 0.36 17.87
N ARG A 340 -12.43 1.09 18.97
CA ARG A 340 -12.57 0.57 20.32
C ARG A 340 -13.63 -0.51 20.43
N GLU A 341 -14.85 -0.22 19.98
CA GLU A 341 -15.98 -1.15 20.09
C GLU A 341 -15.74 -2.44 19.29
N ARG A 342 -15.08 -2.31 18.13
CA ARG A 342 -14.74 -3.45 17.28
C ARG A 342 -13.66 -4.33 17.92
N LEU A 343 -12.66 -3.73 18.58
CA LEU A 343 -11.62 -4.45 19.31
C LEU A 343 -12.19 -5.14 20.56
N LEU A 344 -13.10 -4.48 21.30
CA LEU A 344 -13.81 -5.09 22.42
C LEU A 344 -14.66 -6.29 21.98
N ALA A 345 -15.46 -6.13 20.93
CA ALA A 345 -16.25 -7.23 20.35
C ALA A 345 -15.33 -8.39 19.87
N GLY A 346 -14.20 -8.06 19.27
CA GLY A 346 -13.20 -9.03 18.83
C GLY A 346 -12.62 -9.86 19.97
N ALA A 347 -12.34 -9.24 21.11
CA ALA A 347 -11.85 -9.93 22.31
C ALA A 347 -12.89 -10.89 22.94
N MET A 348 -14.16 -10.77 22.58
CA MET A 348 -15.26 -11.62 23.05
C MET A 348 -15.64 -12.74 22.07
N ILE A 349 -15.01 -12.83 20.90
CA ILE A 349 -15.29 -13.87 19.91
C ILE A 349 -14.93 -15.24 20.51
N PRO A 350 -15.85 -16.24 20.48
CA PRO A 350 -15.55 -17.58 20.96
C PRO A 350 -14.39 -18.22 20.19
N ALA A 351 -13.48 -18.87 20.90
CA ALA A 351 -12.31 -19.54 20.28
C ALA A 351 -12.72 -20.55 19.19
N ALA A 352 -13.89 -21.19 19.34
CA ALA A 352 -14.42 -22.11 18.33
C ALA A 352 -14.63 -21.41 16.97
N TRP A 353 -15.08 -20.16 16.94
CA TRP A 353 -15.27 -19.40 15.70
C TRP A 353 -13.93 -19.08 15.02
N TYR A 354 -12.93 -18.73 15.81
CA TYR A 354 -11.56 -18.52 15.29
C TYR A 354 -11.01 -19.81 14.66
N VAL A 355 -11.17 -20.96 15.35
CA VAL A 355 -10.75 -22.27 14.81
C VAL A 355 -11.49 -22.62 13.53
N GLN A 356 -12.81 -22.38 13.45
CA GLN A 356 -13.60 -22.58 12.24
C GLN A 356 -13.13 -21.69 11.10
N ALA A 357 -12.84 -20.40 11.37
CA ALA A 357 -12.34 -19.47 10.37
C ALA A 357 -10.98 -19.91 9.82
N GLN A 358 -10.06 -20.44 10.66
CA GLN A 358 -8.76 -20.98 10.22
C GLN A 358 -8.91 -22.26 9.39
N ARG A 359 -9.82 -23.17 9.76
CA ARG A 359 -10.14 -24.35 8.97
C ARG A 359 -10.70 -23.98 7.60
N PHE A 360 -11.65 -23.06 7.58
CA PHE A 360 -12.21 -22.54 6.34
C PHE A 360 -11.17 -21.83 5.49
N ARG A 361 -10.25 -21.07 6.10
CA ARG A 361 -9.12 -20.43 5.40
C ARG A 361 -8.31 -21.46 4.60
N ASN A 362 -7.99 -22.60 5.20
CA ASN A 362 -7.22 -23.63 4.51
C ASN A 362 -8.01 -24.24 3.33
N TYR A 363 -9.29 -24.53 3.51
CA TYR A 363 -10.18 -25.00 2.45
C TYR A 363 -10.27 -23.98 1.30
N PHE A 364 -10.59 -22.73 1.62
CA PHE A 364 -10.75 -21.65 0.66
C PHE A 364 -9.44 -21.37 -0.09
N ARG A 365 -8.31 -21.50 0.59
CA ARG A 365 -6.99 -21.36 -0.04
C ARG A 365 -6.75 -22.45 -1.09
N GLN A 366 -7.09 -23.69 -0.81
CA GLN A 366 -6.96 -24.79 -1.78
C GLN A 366 -7.82 -24.55 -3.02
N GLN A 367 -9.08 -24.15 -2.82
CA GLN A 367 -9.98 -23.80 -3.92
C GLN A 367 -9.45 -22.63 -4.76
N THR A 368 -8.92 -21.61 -4.12
CA THR A 368 -8.36 -20.46 -4.83
C THR A 368 -7.09 -20.83 -5.61
N LEU A 369 -6.22 -21.67 -5.05
CA LEU A 369 -4.99 -22.09 -5.73
C LEU A 369 -5.28 -22.98 -6.95
N ALA A 370 -6.33 -23.77 -6.94
CA ALA A 370 -6.75 -24.58 -8.09
C ALA A 370 -7.10 -23.73 -9.33
N LEU A 371 -7.52 -22.48 -9.16
CA LEU A 371 -7.77 -21.58 -10.29
C LEU A 371 -6.50 -21.34 -11.13
N PHE A 372 -5.33 -21.36 -10.48
CA PHE A 372 -4.04 -21.11 -11.14
C PHE A 372 -3.49 -22.32 -11.91
N GLU A 373 -4.18 -23.45 -11.94
CA GLU A 373 -3.82 -24.57 -12.83
C GLU A 373 -4.13 -24.24 -14.30
N HIS A 374 -5.12 -23.38 -14.54
CA HIS A 374 -5.59 -23.03 -15.87
C HIS A 374 -5.40 -21.55 -16.23
N THR A 375 -5.02 -20.70 -15.28
CA THR A 375 -4.75 -19.28 -15.50
C THR A 375 -3.49 -18.87 -14.78
N ASP A 376 -2.80 -17.86 -15.26
CA ASP A 376 -1.59 -17.33 -14.62
C ASP A 376 -1.92 -16.13 -13.73
N LEU A 377 -2.96 -15.37 -14.10
CA LEU A 377 -3.38 -14.16 -13.40
C LEU A 377 -4.90 -14.01 -13.36
N LEU A 378 -5.39 -13.51 -12.22
CA LEU A 378 -6.80 -13.16 -12.03
C LEU A 378 -6.95 -11.64 -11.96
N ILE A 379 -8.05 -11.14 -12.53
CA ILE A 379 -8.39 -9.71 -12.59
C ILE A 379 -9.65 -9.47 -11.76
N ALA A 380 -9.60 -8.50 -10.83
CA ALA A 380 -10.74 -8.15 -9.99
C ALA A 380 -10.74 -6.65 -9.63
N PRO A 381 -11.87 -6.03 -9.32
CA PRO A 381 -11.87 -4.66 -8.79
C PRO A 381 -11.22 -4.60 -7.42
N ALA A 382 -10.50 -3.51 -7.12
CA ALA A 382 -9.85 -3.33 -5.81
C ALA A 382 -10.81 -2.72 -4.78
N THR A 383 -11.67 -1.80 -5.21
CA THR A 383 -12.65 -1.13 -4.34
C THR A 383 -14.04 -1.17 -4.98
N PRO A 384 -15.12 -1.14 -4.17
CA PRO A 384 -16.49 -1.11 -4.68
C PRO A 384 -16.79 0.13 -5.55
N CYS A 385 -16.22 1.27 -5.20
CA CYS A 385 -16.38 2.55 -5.89
C CYS A 385 -15.13 3.41 -5.73
N SER A 386 -15.08 4.56 -6.41
CA SER A 386 -14.08 5.61 -6.23
C SER A 386 -14.20 6.25 -4.84
N ALA A 387 -13.28 7.18 -4.50
CA ALA A 387 -13.19 7.80 -3.19
C ALA A 387 -14.49 8.51 -2.77
N THR A 388 -15.03 8.18 -1.59
CA THR A 388 -16.20 8.81 -0.99
C THR A 388 -15.82 10.11 -0.26
N LEU A 389 -16.79 10.95 0.08
CA LEU A 389 -16.55 12.14 0.89
C LEU A 389 -16.08 11.76 2.31
N ILE A 390 -15.25 12.61 2.90
CA ILE A 390 -14.89 12.50 4.33
C ILE A 390 -16.15 12.67 5.17
N GLY A 391 -16.34 11.80 6.15
CA GLY A 391 -17.52 11.78 7.01
C GLY A 391 -18.74 11.07 6.38
N GLN A 392 -18.63 10.56 5.16
CA GLN A 392 -19.71 9.80 4.54
C GLN A 392 -19.83 8.42 5.19
N GLU A 393 -20.94 8.17 5.87
CA GLU A 393 -21.15 6.93 6.64
C GLU A 393 -21.47 5.73 5.74
N THR A 394 -22.25 5.94 4.68
CA THR A 394 -22.70 4.86 3.78
C THR A 394 -22.37 5.16 2.32
N MET A 395 -22.12 4.11 1.55
CA MET A 395 -22.01 4.13 0.09
C MET A 395 -23.04 3.19 -0.51
N ARG A 396 -23.65 3.61 -1.62
CA ARG A 396 -24.64 2.79 -2.32
C ARG A 396 -23.94 2.01 -3.44
N ILE A 397 -23.97 0.70 -3.34
CA ILE A 397 -23.49 -0.21 -4.38
C ILE A 397 -24.69 -1.00 -4.89
N ASN A 398 -25.01 -0.79 -6.18
CA ASN A 398 -26.24 -1.27 -6.77
C ASN A 398 -27.44 -0.77 -5.92
N ASP A 399 -28.26 -1.65 -5.41
CA ASP A 399 -29.42 -1.29 -4.59
C ASP A 399 -29.21 -1.46 -3.07
N THR A 400 -27.93 -1.56 -2.62
CA THR A 400 -27.59 -1.81 -1.23
C THR A 400 -26.75 -0.65 -0.66
N ASP A 401 -27.17 -0.13 0.50
CA ASP A 401 -26.40 0.83 1.28
C ASP A 401 -25.43 0.07 2.20
N LEU A 402 -24.14 0.38 2.07
CA LEU A 402 -23.06 -0.30 2.79
C LEU A 402 -22.27 0.72 3.64
N PRO A 403 -21.89 0.38 4.88
CA PRO A 403 -20.99 1.23 5.67
C PRO A 403 -19.64 1.41 4.97
N VAL A 404 -19.22 2.66 4.70
CA VAL A 404 -17.99 2.97 3.97
C VAL A 404 -16.78 2.35 4.66
N ARG A 405 -16.58 2.66 5.95
CA ARG A 405 -15.41 2.24 6.73
C ARG A 405 -15.23 0.71 6.79
N ALA A 406 -16.33 -0.05 6.80
CA ALA A 406 -16.28 -1.51 6.89
C ALA A 406 -16.27 -2.22 5.53
N SER A 407 -16.69 -1.53 4.47
CA SER A 407 -16.95 -2.19 3.19
C SER A 407 -16.06 -1.71 2.04
N MET A 408 -15.31 -0.60 2.19
CA MET A 408 -14.41 -0.13 1.13
C MET A 408 -13.35 -1.18 0.73
N GLY A 409 -12.95 -2.05 1.66
CA GLY A 409 -12.01 -3.15 1.40
C GLY A 409 -12.66 -4.50 1.12
N MET A 410 -13.98 -4.57 0.89
CA MET A 410 -14.68 -5.86 0.79
C MET A 410 -14.22 -6.75 -0.37
N LEU A 411 -13.71 -6.15 -1.45
CA LEU A 411 -13.21 -6.85 -2.63
C LEU A 411 -11.73 -7.28 -2.51
N THR A 412 -11.00 -6.73 -1.55
CA THR A 412 -9.61 -7.12 -1.27
C THR A 412 -9.49 -8.18 -0.17
N GLN A 413 -10.45 -8.26 0.74
CA GLN A 413 -10.43 -9.17 1.90
C GLN A 413 -10.33 -10.66 1.55
N PRO A 414 -11.13 -11.22 0.59
CA PRO A 414 -11.02 -12.64 0.22
C PRO A 414 -9.63 -13.01 -0.30
N ILE A 415 -8.98 -12.09 -1.01
CA ILE A 415 -7.64 -12.29 -1.57
C ILE A 415 -6.55 -12.19 -0.48
N SER A 416 -6.67 -11.25 0.47
CA SER A 416 -5.80 -11.19 1.65
C SER A 416 -5.87 -12.46 2.49
N PHE A 417 -7.08 -13.01 2.63
CA PHE A 417 -7.35 -14.19 3.44
C PHE A 417 -6.51 -15.41 3.03
N VAL A 418 -6.18 -15.53 1.74
CA VAL A 418 -5.30 -16.59 1.20
C VAL A 418 -3.84 -16.16 1.03
N GLY A 419 -3.51 -14.89 1.17
CA GLY A 419 -2.13 -14.39 1.14
C GLY A 419 -1.48 -14.34 -0.25
N LEU A 420 -2.27 -14.15 -1.32
CA LEU A 420 -1.77 -14.05 -2.70
C LEU A 420 -1.07 -12.71 -2.98
N PRO A 421 -0.07 -12.68 -3.89
CA PRO A 421 0.52 -11.43 -4.36
C PRO A 421 -0.46 -10.70 -5.28
N VAL A 422 -0.50 -9.36 -5.15
CA VAL A 422 -1.41 -8.50 -5.92
C VAL A 422 -0.74 -7.18 -6.22
N VAL A 423 -0.80 -6.73 -7.47
CA VAL A 423 -0.58 -5.33 -7.85
C VAL A 423 -1.94 -4.67 -8.09
N THR A 424 -2.17 -3.52 -7.47
CA THR A 424 -3.28 -2.62 -7.83
C THR A 424 -2.83 -1.71 -8.95
N VAL A 425 -3.57 -1.75 -10.07
CA VAL A 425 -3.35 -0.90 -11.24
C VAL A 425 -4.41 0.21 -11.23
N PRO A 426 -4.02 1.49 -11.25
CA PRO A 426 -4.97 2.59 -11.23
C PRO A 426 -5.58 2.79 -12.62
N MET A 427 -6.90 2.99 -12.68
CA MET A 427 -7.66 3.21 -13.90
C MET A 427 -8.43 4.53 -13.84
N ALA A 428 -8.54 5.22 -14.96
CA ALA A 428 -9.40 6.39 -15.07
C ALA A 428 -10.88 6.00 -15.09
N THR A 429 -11.74 6.84 -14.51
CA THR A 429 -13.19 6.68 -14.59
C THR A 429 -13.84 7.90 -15.25
N ALA A 430 -15.09 7.77 -15.66
CA ALA A 430 -15.86 8.85 -16.23
C ALA A 430 -16.11 10.02 -15.25
N SER A 431 -16.06 9.75 -13.93
CA SER A 431 -16.17 10.80 -12.91
C SER A 431 -14.89 11.64 -12.73
N GLY A 432 -13.80 11.26 -13.37
CA GLY A 432 -12.47 11.89 -13.22
C GLY A 432 -11.71 11.44 -11.96
N LEU A 433 -12.32 10.67 -11.08
CA LEU A 433 -11.65 10.02 -9.95
C LEU A 433 -11.11 8.65 -10.39
N PRO A 434 -9.95 8.22 -9.91
CA PRO A 434 -9.42 6.91 -10.24
C PRO A 434 -10.17 5.78 -9.51
N ILE A 435 -10.01 4.58 -10.05
CA ILE A 435 -10.37 3.34 -9.39
C ILE A 435 -9.31 2.27 -9.68
N GLY A 436 -9.02 1.40 -8.71
CA GLY A 436 -8.01 0.37 -8.85
C GLY A 436 -8.58 -0.96 -9.33
N VAL A 437 -7.79 -1.67 -10.13
CA VAL A 437 -8.02 -3.07 -10.50
C VAL A 437 -6.89 -3.92 -9.96
N GLN A 438 -7.21 -5.03 -9.33
CA GLN A 438 -6.28 -6.01 -8.80
C GLN A 438 -5.80 -6.96 -9.91
N ILE A 439 -4.49 -7.06 -10.09
CA ILE A 439 -3.83 -8.11 -10.86
C ILE A 439 -3.24 -9.10 -9.85
N ILE A 440 -3.79 -10.30 -9.81
CA ILE A 440 -3.57 -11.30 -8.75
C ILE A 440 -2.87 -12.51 -9.35
N ALA A 441 -1.78 -12.97 -8.74
CA ALA A 441 -1.07 -14.17 -9.18
C ALA A 441 -1.03 -15.26 -8.12
N ALA A 442 -0.56 -16.45 -8.51
CA ALA A 442 -0.22 -17.52 -7.57
C ALA A 442 0.87 -17.06 -6.58
N PRO A 443 0.99 -17.70 -5.40
CA PRO A 443 2.03 -17.34 -4.44
C PRO A 443 3.43 -17.34 -5.07
N TRP A 444 4.23 -16.32 -4.71
CA TRP A 444 5.62 -16.13 -5.16
C TRP A 444 5.77 -15.72 -6.63
N ARG A 445 4.68 -15.30 -7.27
CA ARG A 445 4.68 -14.80 -8.65
C ARG A 445 4.41 -13.28 -8.71
N GLU A 446 5.07 -12.52 -7.84
CA GLU A 446 5.07 -11.06 -7.88
C GLU A 446 5.55 -10.53 -9.23
N ASP A 447 6.47 -11.26 -9.87
CA ASP A 447 6.98 -10.98 -11.22
C ASP A 447 5.87 -10.84 -12.25
N LEU A 448 4.89 -11.77 -12.26
CA LEU A 448 3.77 -11.73 -13.20
C LEU A 448 2.86 -10.53 -12.98
N CYS A 449 2.56 -10.21 -11.70
CA CYS A 449 1.75 -9.04 -11.37
C CYS A 449 2.43 -7.73 -11.84
N LEU A 450 3.74 -7.59 -11.60
CA LEU A 450 4.50 -6.40 -11.96
C LEU A 450 4.69 -6.26 -13.48
N ARG A 451 5.01 -7.34 -14.18
CA ARG A 451 5.12 -7.36 -15.66
C ARG A 451 3.80 -6.96 -16.32
N THR A 452 2.68 -7.49 -15.84
CA THR A 452 1.36 -7.14 -16.36
C THR A 452 1.01 -5.68 -16.08
N ALA A 453 1.27 -5.19 -14.86
CA ALA A 453 1.05 -3.79 -14.52
C ALA A 453 1.88 -2.85 -15.39
N TRP A 454 3.16 -3.18 -15.61
CA TRP A 454 4.05 -2.43 -16.49
C TRP A 454 3.57 -2.44 -17.95
N ALA A 455 3.15 -3.59 -18.48
CA ALA A 455 2.63 -3.69 -19.84
C ALA A 455 1.37 -2.82 -20.05
N LEU A 456 0.46 -2.79 -19.07
CA LEU A 456 -0.72 -1.91 -19.10
C LEU A 456 -0.34 -0.43 -19.04
N GLU A 457 0.67 -0.07 -18.26
CA GLU A 457 1.21 1.28 -18.16
C GLU A 457 1.83 1.72 -19.49
N GLN A 458 2.66 0.88 -20.14
CA GLN A 458 3.25 1.17 -21.46
C GLN A 458 2.21 1.33 -22.57
N GLN A 459 1.05 0.70 -22.44
CA GLN A 459 -0.08 0.88 -23.37
C GLN A 459 -0.88 2.16 -23.09
N GLY A 460 -0.52 2.96 -22.06
CA GLY A 460 -1.23 4.18 -21.71
C GLY A 460 -2.63 3.96 -21.12
N LEU A 461 -2.91 2.77 -20.60
CA LEU A 461 -4.22 2.40 -20.06
C LEU A 461 -4.39 2.76 -18.59
N THR A 462 -3.31 3.11 -17.90
CA THR A 462 -3.35 3.40 -16.48
C THR A 462 -3.65 4.88 -16.21
N TYR A 463 -4.26 5.15 -15.08
CA TYR A 463 -4.45 6.52 -14.61
C TYR A 463 -3.09 7.13 -14.27
N THR A 464 -2.81 8.30 -14.81
CA THR A 464 -1.61 9.07 -14.47
C THR A 464 -2.02 10.26 -13.61
N VAL A 465 -1.42 10.37 -12.44
CA VAL A 465 -1.57 11.56 -11.60
C VAL A 465 -0.80 12.71 -12.25
N GLU A 466 -1.51 13.63 -12.89
CA GLU A 466 -0.89 14.85 -13.40
C GLU A 466 -0.37 15.72 -12.25
N GLU A 467 0.75 16.41 -12.46
CA GLU A 467 1.26 17.40 -11.51
C GLU A 467 0.21 18.52 -11.33
N ARG A 468 -0.62 18.39 -10.31
CA ARG A 468 -1.47 19.51 -9.89
C ARG A 468 -0.56 20.49 -9.17
N LYS A 469 -0.42 21.71 -9.71
CA LYS A 469 0.07 22.84 -8.95
C LYS A 469 -0.94 23.06 -7.82
N TYR A 470 -0.58 22.67 -6.62
CA TYR A 470 -1.32 23.07 -5.43
C TYR A 470 -1.14 24.60 -5.32
N VAL A 471 -2.07 25.35 -5.90
CA VAL A 471 -2.16 26.80 -5.69
C VAL A 471 -2.75 26.96 -4.29
N ALA A 472 -2.02 27.64 -3.44
CA ALA A 472 -2.39 28.01 -2.06
C ALA A 472 -3.66 28.87 -2.05
#